data_3b493ea1f9e217fa6da7397b0fc43a59
#
_entry.id   3b493ea1f9e217fa6da7397b0fc43a59
#
_cell.length_a   1.000
_cell.length_b   1.000
_cell.length_c   1.000
_cell.angle_alpha   90.00
_cell.angle_beta   90.00
_cell.angle_gamma   90.00
#
_symmetry.space_group_name_H-M   'P 1'
#
loop_
_entity.id
_entity.type
_entity.pdbx_description
1 polymer ?
#
loop_
_entity_poly.entity_id
_entity_poly.type
_entity_poly.pdbx_seq_one_letter_code
_entity_poly.pdbx_strand_id
1 'polypeptide(L)'
;MGLPGSGKTTLANELGPLLKAKRLNADEVRKEANDWDFSEEGRKRQSKRMAEFAIKMKQDGSYVVADFICPTPEARSLFPADYIIWVDTIKEGRFDDTNKMFVKPDKYDFHVTTQDAKNWAPKIYKEIK
;
A
#
# COMPACT_ATOMS: atom_id res chain seq x y z
N MET A 1 0.39 2.32 -2.35
CA MET A 1 -0.33 3.32 -1.56
C MET A 1 -1.22 4.17 -2.45
N GLY A 2 -2.27 4.74 -1.91
CA GLY A 2 -3.20 5.56 -2.68
C GLY A 2 -4.54 5.68 -1.97
N LEU A 3 -5.42 6.51 -2.53
CA LEU A 3 -6.77 6.74 -1.99
C LEU A 3 -7.65 5.48 -2.07
N PRO A 4 -8.66 5.36 -1.18
CA PRO A 4 -9.62 4.26 -1.28
C PRO A 4 -10.34 4.27 -2.63
N GLY A 5 -10.45 3.12 -3.26
CA GLY A 5 -11.09 3.00 -4.58
C GLY A 5 -10.15 3.24 -5.76
N SER A 6 -8.87 3.50 -5.51
CA SER A 6 -7.90 3.75 -6.58
C SER A 6 -7.46 2.47 -7.32
N GLY A 7 -7.72 1.29 -6.77
CA GLY A 7 -7.34 0.03 -7.39
C GLY A 7 -6.11 -0.63 -6.80
N LYS A 8 -5.70 -0.26 -5.59
CA LYS A 8 -4.53 -0.83 -4.91
C LYS A 8 -4.61 -2.35 -4.76
N THR A 9 -5.72 -2.83 -4.25
CA THR A 9 -5.92 -4.26 -4.01
C THR A 9 -5.92 -5.04 -5.33
N THR A 10 -6.57 -4.49 -6.36
CA THR A 10 -6.59 -5.10 -7.69
C THR A 10 -5.19 -5.22 -8.27
N LEU A 11 -4.39 -4.15 -8.18
CA LEU A 11 -3.00 -4.18 -8.63
C LEU A 11 -2.17 -5.17 -7.82
N ALA A 12 -2.34 -5.18 -6.51
CA ALA A 12 -1.63 -6.11 -5.65
C ALA A 12 -1.99 -7.57 -5.95
N ASN A 13 -3.27 -7.84 -6.28
CA ASN A 13 -3.72 -9.18 -6.67
C ASN A 13 -3.08 -9.66 -7.98
N GLU A 14 -2.75 -8.74 -8.89
CA GLU A 14 -2.07 -9.08 -10.15
C GLU A 14 -0.55 -9.19 -9.98
N LEU A 15 0.05 -8.29 -9.19
CA LEU A 15 1.49 -8.24 -9.00
C LEU A 15 2.02 -9.34 -8.06
N GLY A 16 1.27 -9.64 -7.01
CA GLY A 16 1.68 -10.62 -6.01
C GLY A 16 2.06 -11.97 -6.61
N PRO A 17 1.21 -12.60 -7.42
CA PRO A 17 1.55 -13.88 -8.06
C PRO A 17 2.78 -13.83 -8.96
N LEU A 18 3.01 -12.74 -9.68
CA LEU A 18 4.18 -12.57 -10.53
C LEU A 18 5.48 -12.60 -9.74
N LEU A 19 5.48 -11.98 -8.57
CA LEU A 19 6.62 -11.94 -7.66
C LEU A 19 6.67 -13.16 -6.71
N LYS A 20 5.65 -14.01 -6.73
CA LYS A 20 5.43 -15.06 -5.74
C LYS A 20 5.48 -14.46 -4.32
N ALA A 21 4.88 -13.29 -4.18
CA ALA A 21 4.93 -12.51 -2.96
C ALA A 21 3.89 -12.94 -1.94
N LYS A 22 4.22 -12.73 -0.67
CA LYS A 22 3.24 -12.77 0.40
C LYS A 22 2.43 -11.48 0.36
N ARG A 23 1.14 -11.58 0.68
CA ARG A 23 0.23 -10.44 0.63
C ARG A 23 -0.05 -9.92 2.03
N LEU A 24 -0.08 -8.60 2.15
CA LEU A 24 -0.39 -7.93 3.39
C LEU A 24 -1.40 -6.81 3.11
N ASN A 25 -2.67 -7.08 3.44
CA ASN A 25 -3.76 -6.15 3.21
C ASN A 25 -4.11 -5.42 4.51
N ALA A 26 -4.22 -4.10 4.42
CA ALA A 26 -4.49 -3.26 5.59
C ALA A 26 -5.82 -3.56 6.28
N ASP A 27 -6.86 -3.84 5.51
CA ASP A 27 -8.19 -4.11 6.09
C ASP A 27 -8.18 -5.41 6.90
N GLU A 28 -7.49 -6.43 6.42
CA GLU A 28 -7.32 -7.68 7.15
C GLU A 28 -6.54 -7.47 8.44
N VAL A 29 -5.49 -6.67 8.40
CA VAL A 29 -4.67 -6.34 9.57
C VAL A 29 -5.49 -5.57 10.61
N ARG A 30 -6.31 -4.62 10.17
CA ARG A 30 -7.21 -3.88 11.06
C ARG A 30 -8.25 -4.81 11.71
N LYS A 31 -8.79 -5.74 10.94
CA LYS A 31 -9.77 -6.70 11.43
C LYS A 31 -9.19 -7.56 12.54
N GLU A 32 -7.99 -8.09 12.36
CA GLU A 32 -7.31 -8.90 13.36
C GLU A 32 -7.00 -8.11 14.63
N ALA A 33 -6.59 -6.85 14.47
CA ALA A 33 -6.27 -5.97 15.59
C ALA A 33 -7.50 -5.35 16.23
N ASN A 34 -8.66 -5.46 15.58
CA ASN A 34 -9.89 -4.79 15.97
C ASN A 34 -9.66 -3.28 16.18
N ASP A 35 -8.94 -2.67 15.24
CA ASP A 35 -8.55 -1.25 15.29
C ASP A 35 -8.99 -0.53 14.03
N TRP A 36 -10.11 0.16 14.12
CA TRP A 36 -10.72 0.90 13.02
C TRP A 36 -10.58 2.42 13.21
N ASP A 37 -9.53 2.82 13.92
CA ASP A 37 -9.22 4.25 14.13
C ASP A 37 -8.51 4.80 12.91
N PHE A 38 -9.18 5.67 12.17
CA PHE A 38 -8.67 6.32 10.95
C PHE A 38 -8.13 7.72 11.20
N SER A 39 -7.96 8.13 12.47
CA SER A 39 -7.27 9.36 12.82
C SER A 39 -5.80 9.30 12.43
N GLU A 40 -5.08 10.41 12.51
CA GLU A 40 -3.63 10.43 12.26
C GLU A 40 -2.88 9.44 13.15
N GLU A 41 -3.24 9.39 14.43
CA GLU A 41 -2.62 8.46 15.39
C GLU A 41 -2.95 7.00 15.04
N GLY A 42 -4.19 6.73 14.68
CA GLY A 42 -4.61 5.39 14.23
C GLY A 42 -3.89 4.96 12.97
N ARG A 43 -3.66 5.87 12.04
CA ARG A 43 -2.92 5.61 10.79
C ARG A 43 -1.45 5.29 11.08
N LYS A 44 -0.84 5.98 12.05
CA LYS A 44 0.53 5.68 12.48
C LYS A 44 0.63 4.29 13.12
N ARG A 45 -0.31 3.95 14.00
CA ARG A 45 -0.36 2.61 14.59
C ARG A 45 -0.48 1.54 13.52
N GLN A 46 -1.34 1.78 12.51
CA GLN A 46 -1.51 0.85 11.41
C GLN A 46 -0.23 0.67 10.61
N SER A 47 0.49 1.76 10.31
CA SER A 47 1.77 1.68 9.60
C SER A 47 2.81 0.86 10.38
N LYS A 48 2.92 1.06 11.68
CA LYS A 48 3.83 0.28 12.52
C LYS A 48 3.46 -1.21 12.50
N ARG A 49 2.17 -1.50 12.60
CA ARG A 49 1.66 -2.86 12.60
C ARG A 49 1.94 -3.55 11.26
N MET A 50 1.69 -2.84 10.15
CA MET A 50 2.00 -3.31 8.81
C MET A 50 3.49 -3.59 8.67
N ALA A 51 4.34 -2.70 9.17
CA ALA A 51 5.79 -2.85 9.12
C ALA A 51 6.26 -4.10 9.87
N GLU A 52 5.72 -4.34 11.05
CA GLU A 52 6.08 -5.52 11.84
C GLU A 52 5.73 -6.83 11.11
N PHE A 53 4.54 -6.90 10.52
CA PHE A 53 4.13 -8.06 9.73
C PHE A 53 5.02 -8.22 8.49
N ALA A 54 5.31 -7.14 7.78
CA ALA A 54 6.14 -7.19 6.58
C ALA A 54 7.55 -7.68 6.89
N ILE A 55 8.15 -7.21 7.97
CA ILE A 55 9.49 -7.65 8.40
C ILE A 55 9.50 -9.15 8.66
N LYS A 56 8.50 -9.66 9.39
CA LYS A 56 8.38 -11.09 9.66
C LYS A 56 8.21 -11.91 8.37
N MET A 57 7.38 -11.43 7.46
CA MET A 57 7.12 -12.12 6.20
C MET A 57 8.35 -12.18 5.30
N LYS A 58 9.25 -11.19 5.39
CA LYS A 58 10.47 -11.12 4.59
C LYS A 58 11.61 -12.03 5.10
N GLN A 59 11.50 -12.55 6.31
CA GLN A 59 12.61 -13.30 6.93
C GLN A 59 13.05 -14.52 6.14
N ASP A 60 12.17 -15.12 5.35
CA ASP A 60 12.50 -16.28 4.52
C ASP A 60 12.94 -15.89 3.10
N GLY A 61 13.18 -14.61 2.84
CA GLY A 61 13.58 -14.11 1.53
C GLY A 61 12.44 -13.82 0.57
N SER A 62 11.19 -13.92 1.03
CA SER A 62 10.02 -13.64 0.18
C SER A 62 9.87 -12.16 -0.10
N TYR A 63 9.31 -11.85 -1.28
CA TYR A 63 8.73 -10.52 -1.50
C TYR A 63 7.44 -10.38 -0.68
N VAL A 64 7.15 -9.15 -0.26
CA VAL A 64 5.89 -8.82 0.40
C VAL A 64 5.25 -7.67 -0.35
N VAL A 65 4.00 -7.85 -0.75
CA VAL A 65 3.19 -6.77 -1.35
C VAL A 65 2.19 -6.31 -0.30
N ALA A 66 2.41 -5.11 0.23
CA ALA A 66 1.54 -4.49 1.20
C ALA A 66 0.69 -3.43 0.53
N ASP A 67 -0.62 -3.48 0.73
CA ASP A 67 -1.53 -2.47 0.19
C ASP A 67 -2.28 -1.78 1.31
N PHE A 68 -2.10 -0.47 1.40
CA PHE A 68 -2.81 0.39 2.34
C PHE A 68 -2.75 1.84 1.87
N ILE A 69 -3.60 2.68 2.45
CA ILE A 69 -3.72 4.08 2.03
C ILE A 69 -2.44 4.86 2.32
N CYS A 70 -1.94 4.75 3.54
CA CYS A 70 -0.72 5.42 4.02
C CYS A 70 -0.70 6.90 3.62
N PRO A 71 -1.63 7.72 4.16
CA PRO A 71 -1.93 9.03 3.59
C PRO A 71 -0.93 10.13 3.95
N THR A 72 -0.09 9.94 4.95
CA THR A 72 0.79 11.01 5.47
C THR A 72 2.26 10.63 5.37
N PRO A 73 3.16 11.64 5.25
CA PRO A 73 4.61 11.38 5.30
C PRO A 73 5.04 10.68 6.59
N GLU A 74 4.43 11.01 7.72
CA GLU A 74 4.73 10.39 9.01
C GLU A 74 4.42 8.90 9.00
N ALA A 75 3.23 8.53 8.50
CA ALA A 75 2.84 7.12 8.38
C ALA A 75 3.77 6.37 7.42
N ARG A 76 4.17 7.00 6.32
CA ARG A 76 5.09 6.42 5.33
C ARG A 76 6.46 6.16 5.92
N SER A 77 6.95 7.07 6.77
CA SER A 77 8.27 6.92 7.40
C SER A 77 8.33 5.73 8.36
N LEU A 78 7.18 5.26 8.84
CA LEU A 78 7.10 4.13 9.77
C LEU A 78 7.08 2.78 9.06
N PHE A 79 6.91 2.76 7.74
CA PHE A 79 6.90 1.54 6.93
C PHE A 79 8.10 1.53 5.99
N PRO A 80 9.15 0.73 6.28
CA PRO A 80 10.35 0.69 5.45
C PRO A 80 10.09 -0.14 4.17
N ALA A 81 9.81 0.55 3.09
CA ALA A 81 9.55 -0.09 1.79
C ALA A 81 10.79 -0.06 0.92
N ASP A 82 11.07 -1.18 0.22
CA ASP A 82 12.13 -1.23 -0.79
C ASP A 82 11.67 -0.57 -2.09
N TYR A 83 10.38 -0.73 -2.42
CA TYR A 83 9.74 -0.11 -3.58
C TYR A 83 8.40 0.49 -3.16
N ILE A 84 8.14 1.70 -3.63
CA ILE A 84 6.88 2.40 -3.37
C ILE A 84 6.12 2.53 -4.68
N ILE A 85 4.89 2.01 -4.69
CA ILE A 85 3.97 2.13 -5.82
C ILE A 85 2.86 3.09 -5.40
N TRP A 86 2.79 4.23 -6.09
CA TRP A 86 1.73 5.19 -5.87
C TRP A 86 0.62 4.96 -6.88
N VAL A 87 -0.54 4.50 -6.40
CA VAL A 87 -1.72 4.29 -7.24
C VAL A 87 -2.54 5.57 -7.22
N ASP A 88 -2.44 6.33 -8.29
CA ASP A 88 -2.99 7.68 -8.43
C ASP A 88 -3.97 7.71 -9.61
N THR A 89 -5.06 6.97 -9.48
CA THR A 89 -6.04 6.80 -10.56
C THR A 89 -7.30 7.63 -10.36
N ILE A 90 -7.48 8.21 -9.17
CA ILE A 90 -8.64 9.04 -8.83
C ILE A 90 -8.17 10.26 -8.04
N LYS A 91 -8.91 11.35 -8.14
CA LYS A 91 -8.58 12.60 -7.43
C LYS A 91 -9.11 12.60 -6.00
N GLU A 92 -10.26 11.93 -5.78
CA GLU A 92 -10.90 11.86 -4.47
C GLU A 92 -11.40 10.45 -4.24
N GLY A 93 -11.14 9.91 -3.06
CA GLY A 93 -11.76 8.69 -2.58
C GLY A 93 -13.15 8.97 -2.00
N ARG A 94 -13.81 7.92 -1.55
CA ARG A 94 -15.17 8.00 -1.00
C ARG A 94 -15.25 8.54 0.44
N PHE A 95 -14.11 8.77 1.09
CA PHE A 95 -14.04 9.26 2.47
C PHE A 95 -13.36 10.62 2.50
N ASP A 96 -14.11 11.67 2.82
CA ASP A 96 -13.60 13.06 2.86
C ASP A 96 -12.44 13.26 3.81
N ASP A 97 -12.49 12.65 4.99
CA ASP A 97 -11.43 12.76 5.98
C ASP A 97 -10.10 12.23 5.44
N THR A 98 -10.15 11.10 4.73
CA THR A 98 -8.98 10.52 4.09
C THR A 98 -8.48 11.40 2.95
N ASN A 99 -9.39 11.97 2.15
CA ASN A 99 -9.01 12.88 1.06
C ASN A 99 -8.25 14.11 1.59
N LYS A 100 -8.71 14.67 2.70
CA LYS A 100 -8.07 15.84 3.33
C LYS A 100 -6.71 15.48 3.94
N MET A 101 -6.58 14.29 4.48
CA MET A 101 -5.36 13.82 5.13
C MET A 101 -4.28 13.42 4.13
N PHE A 102 -4.67 13.01 2.92
CA PHE A 102 -3.75 12.43 1.94
C PHE A 102 -2.82 13.48 1.36
N VAL A 103 -1.52 13.31 1.62
CA VAL A 103 -0.45 14.13 1.06
C VAL A 103 0.20 13.34 -0.09
N LYS A 104 0.33 13.95 -1.25
CA LYS A 104 0.98 13.32 -2.39
C LYS A 104 2.42 12.95 -2.04
N PRO A 105 2.89 11.74 -2.40
CA PRO A 105 4.27 11.34 -2.06
C PRO A 105 5.30 12.10 -2.89
N ASP A 106 6.38 12.51 -2.25
CA ASP A 106 7.54 13.10 -2.93
C ASP A 106 8.43 12.02 -3.55
N LYS A 107 8.43 10.83 -2.95
CA LYS A 107 9.26 9.71 -3.37
C LYS A 107 8.39 8.51 -3.69
N TYR A 108 8.57 7.97 -4.88
CA TYR A 108 7.92 6.73 -5.33
C TYR A 108 8.76 6.12 -6.46
N ASP A 109 8.66 4.82 -6.61
CA ASP A 109 9.36 4.09 -7.67
C ASP A 109 8.47 3.91 -8.90
N PHE A 110 7.17 3.78 -8.68
CA PHE A 110 6.17 3.61 -9.75
C PHE A 110 4.98 4.51 -9.51
N HIS A 111 4.51 5.15 -10.56
CA HIS A 111 3.34 6.03 -10.53
C HIS A 111 2.27 5.47 -11.46
N VAL A 112 1.28 4.81 -10.86
CA VAL A 112 0.18 4.15 -11.58
C VAL A 112 -0.97 5.13 -11.73
N THR A 113 -1.23 5.56 -12.97
CA THR A 113 -2.17 6.63 -13.28
C THR A 113 -3.48 6.16 -13.90
N THR A 114 -3.61 4.88 -14.22
CA THR A 114 -4.82 4.29 -14.79
C THR A 114 -5.17 2.99 -14.09
N GLN A 115 -6.47 2.66 -14.07
CA GLN A 115 -6.94 1.41 -13.48
C GLN A 115 -6.81 0.27 -14.50
N ASP A 116 -5.59 -0.16 -14.73
CA ASP A 116 -5.26 -1.22 -15.70
C ASP A 116 -4.20 -2.15 -15.10
N ALA A 117 -4.60 -2.81 -14.01
CA ALA A 117 -3.70 -3.64 -13.22
C ALA A 117 -3.04 -4.75 -14.04
N LYS A 118 -3.76 -5.34 -14.98
CA LYS A 118 -3.23 -6.43 -15.83
C LYS A 118 -2.05 -6.00 -16.70
N ASN A 119 -2.02 -4.74 -17.10
CA ASN A 119 -0.91 -4.20 -17.88
C ASN A 119 0.18 -3.59 -16.98
N TRP A 120 -0.21 -2.93 -15.87
CA TRP A 120 0.76 -2.34 -14.95
C TRP A 120 1.59 -3.37 -14.21
N ALA A 121 0.97 -4.48 -13.75
CA ALA A 121 1.67 -5.48 -12.95
C ALA A 121 2.87 -6.10 -13.66
N PRO A 122 2.78 -6.54 -14.93
CA PRO A 122 3.95 -7.04 -15.64
C PRO A 122 5.07 -6.02 -15.83
N LYS A 123 4.71 -4.75 -16.06
CA LYS A 123 5.69 -3.68 -16.20
C LYS A 123 6.46 -3.46 -14.91
N ILE A 124 5.76 -3.42 -13.78
CA ILE A 124 6.36 -3.27 -12.46
C ILE A 124 7.23 -4.48 -12.14
N TYR A 125 6.74 -5.67 -12.41
CA TYR A 125 7.48 -6.91 -12.19
C TYR A 125 8.82 -6.91 -12.91
N LYS A 126 8.86 -6.48 -14.17
CA LYS A 126 10.10 -6.42 -14.95
C LYS A 126 11.13 -5.47 -14.35
N GLU A 127 10.67 -4.35 -13.80
CA GLU A 127 11.58 -3.36 -13.20
C GLU A 127 12.14 -3.85 -11.85
N ILE A 128 11.39 -4.62 -11.09
CA ILE A 128 11.82 -5.19 -9.81
C ILE A 128 12.79 -6.36 -10.03
N LYS A 129 12.54 -7.13 -11.06
CA LYS A 129 13.38 -8.26 -11.45
C LYS A 129 14.45 -7.80 -12.45
#